data_754c8379249e4451bb54409a4901bb14
#
_entry.id   754c8379249e4451bb54409a4901bb14
#
_cell.length_a   1.000
_cell.length_b   1.000
_cell.length_c   1.000
_cell.angle_alpha   90.00
_cell.angle_beta   90.00
_cell.angle_gamma   90.00
#
_symmetry.space_group_name_H-M   'P 1'
#
loop_
_entity.id
_entity.type
_entity.pdbx_description
1 polymer ?
#
loop_
_entity_poly.entity_id
_entity_poly.type
_entity_poly.pdbx_seq_one_letter_code
_entity_poly.pdbx_strand_id
1 'polypeptide(L)'
;QKTLRYLVLAILFVTFFTACNSKEEQEKPKKAAVKKEPIIKEFGFTFNDYKVVKDTIRSGDTFGKLLEKFPLKDSLRIHDVTEKVKDSFNVRRIKAGKPYIMFLDKKKPNTLQALVYIEDRINYTVVDFRDSIVVSNKQKPTTLRRRVVAAEIHGSLSETLSNAGVSAGLANKLANIYAYTVDFFKIQKGDKFAVTINERYIDDSIYVGVESIEASYFEHKGKKIFAFPYKLSENQKYEDFYDENGKGLKSMFLKAPLDYFRISSRFSGKRFHPVQMRFKAHNGTDYAAPHGTPIKTTASG
;
A
#
# COMPACT_ATOMS: atom_id res chain seq x y z
N GLN A 1 3.14 76.24 20.78
CA GLN A 1 2.94 74.93 20.11
C GLN A 1 2.49 73.77 21.05
N LYS A 2 2.86 73.81 22.35
CA LYS A 2 2.43 72.76 23.32
C LYS A 2 0.97 72.90 23.75
N THR A 3 0.46 74.11 23.89
CA THR A 3 -0.93 74.43 24.31
C THR A 3 -1.97 74.02 23.25
N LEU A 4 -1.64 74.17 21.97
CA LEU A 4 -2.54 73.80 20.86
C LEU A 4 -2.71 72.26 20.76
N ARG A 5 -1.71 71.43 21.14
CA ARG A 5 -1.80 69.95 21.16
C ARG A 5 -2.76 69.45 22.25
N TYR A 6 -2.83 70.10 23.40
CA TYR A 6 -3.74 69.70 24.48
C TYR A 6 -5.19 70.07 24.18
N LEU A 7 -5.41 71.12 23.41
CA LEU A 7 -6.75 71.55 23.01
C LEU A 7 -7.36 70.56 21.98
N VAL A 8 -6.53 70.04 21.06
CA VAL A 8 -6.98 69.01 20.08
C VAL A 8 -7.27 67.67 20.76
N LEU A 9 -6.47 67.27 21.77
CA LEU A 9 -6.71 66.04 22.54
C LEU A 9 -7.95 66.14 23.43
N ALA A 10 -8.28 67.34 23.98
CA ALA A 10 -9.48 67.57 24.77
C ALA A 10 -10.77 67.52 23.91
N ILE A 11 -10.74 67.99 22.65
CA ILE A 11 -11.85 67.94 21.73
C ILE A 11 -12.13 66.48 21.25
N LEU A 12 -11.08 65.65 21.10
CA LEU A 12 -11.23 64.23 20.72
C LEU A 12 -11.82 63.38 21.86
N PHE A 13 -11.71 63.80 23.12
CA PHE A 13 -12.26 63.05 24.27
C PHE A 13 -13.75 63.36 24.56
N VAL A 14 -14.27 64.50 24.09
CA VAL A 14 -15.65 64.90 24.31
C VAL A 14 -16.63 64.28 23.27
N THR A 15 -16.10 63.85 22.12
CA THR A 15 -16.95 63.21 21.08
C THR A 15 -17.25 61.72 21.31
N PHE A 16 -16.66 61.10 22.36
CA PHE A 16 -16.85 59.67 22.64
C PHE A 16 -17.99 59.35 23.63
N PHE A 17 -18.67 60.35 24.20
CA PHE A 17 -19.69 60.15 25.26
C PHE A 17 -21.17 60.37 24.81
N THR A 18 -21.44 60.53 23.53
CA THR A 18 -22.82 60.76 23.06
C THR A 18 -23.40 59.66 22.14
N ALA A 19 -22.93 58.43 22.28
CA ALA A 19 -23.50 57.32 21.51
C ALA A 19 -23.77 56.09 22.39
N CYS A 20 -24.64 56.21 23.36
CA CYS A 20 -25.24 55.04 24.02
C CYS A 20 -26.66 55.42 24.48
N ASN A 21 -27.58 55.35 23.57
CA ASN A 21 -28.98 55.12 23.93
C ASN A 21 -29.70 54.47 22.73
N SER A 22 -29.41 53.19 22.51
CA SER A 22 -30.19 52.33 21.66
C SER A 22 -30.75 51.19 22.51
N LYS A 23 -32.06 51.11 22.50
CA LYS A 23 -32.93 50.15 23.17
C LYS A 23 -32.36 48.75 23.04
N GLU A 24 -32.21 48.03 24.14
CA GLU A 24 -32.03 46.59 24.18
C GLU A 24 -33.25 45.92 23.52
N GLU A 25 -33.11 45.62 22.24
CA GLU A 25 -33.94 44.63 21.59
C GLU A 25 -33.43 43.27 22.02
N GLN A 26 -34.15 42.58 22.90
CA GLN A 26 -33.86 41.24 23.34
C GLN A 26 -33.81 40.31 22.10
N GLU A 27 -32.60 40.06 21.59
CA GLU A 27 -32.37 38.99 20.64
C GLU A 27 -32.73 37.66 21.32
N LYS A 28 -33.85 37.09 20.90
CA LYS A 28 -34.18 35.68 21.19
C LYS A 28 -32.99 34.81 20.79
N PRO A 29 -32.54 33.84 21.63
CA PRO A 29 -31.43 33.01 21.29
C PRO A 29 -31.74 32.28 19.96
N LYS A 30 -31.00 32.61 18.91
CA LYS A 30 -30.99 31.85 17.67
C LYS A 30 -30.65 30.40 18.07
N LYS A 31 -31.62 29.50 17.97
CA LYS A 31 -31.37 28.05 18.04
C LYS A 31 -30.19 27.75 17.12
N ALA A 32 -29.05 27.38 17.72
CA ALA A 32 -27.90 26.93 16.99
C ALA A 32 -28.39 25.84 16.03
N ALA A 33 -28.20 26.06 14.74
CA ALA A 33 -28.51 25.06 13.73
C ALA A 33 -27.65 23.86 14.05
N VAL A 34 -28.27 22.76 14.46
CA VAL A 34 -27.60 21.48 14.70
C VAL A 34 -26.95 21.12 13.38
N LYS A 35 -25.63 21.28 13.29
CA LYS A 35 -24.83 20.78 12.17
C LYS A 35 -25.13 19.30 12.06
N LYS A 36 -25.91 18.87 11.08
CA LYS A 36 -26.13 17.45 10.78
C LYS A 36 -24.76 16.87 10.48
N GLU A 37 -24.33 15.93 11.30
CA GLU A 37 -23.09 15.19 11.04
C GLU A 37 -23.19 14.52 9.66
N PRO A 38 -22.10 14.54 8.87
CA PRO A 38 -22.11 13.90 7.56
C PRO A 38 -22.43 12.41 7.72
N ILE A 39 -23.30 11.89 6.89
CA ILE A 39 -23.64 10.46 6.88
C ILE A 39 -22.49 9.71 6.22
N ILE A 40 -21.78 8.90 7.01
CA ILE A 40 -20.67 8.07 6.55
C ILE A 40 -21.19 6.66 6.28
N LYS A 41 -21.09 6.22 5.02
CA LYS A 41 -21.42 4.85 4.60
C LYS A 41 -20.18 4.16 4.10
N GLU A 42 -19.72 3.12 4.79
CA GLU A 42 -18.57 2.33 4.40
C GLU A 42 -18.75 0.88 4.87
N PHE A 43 -18.14 -0.08 4.20
CA PHE A 43 -18.21 -1.51 4.51
C PHE A 43 -19.62 -2.11 4.53
N GLY A 44 -20.63 -1.41 4.01
CA GLY A 44 -22.03 -1.81 4.05
C GLY A 44 -22.77 -1.37 5.31
N PHE A 45 -22.20 -0.47 6.11
CA PHE A 45 -22.79 0.10 7.32
C PHE A 45 -22.89 1.62 7.23
N THR A 46 -23.97 2.17 7.79
CA THR A 46 -24.06 3.60 8.07
C THR A 46 -23.44 3.85 9.45
N PHE A 47 -22.28 4.46 9.50
CA PHE A 47 -21.52 4.65 10.75
C PHE A 47 -22.31 5.41 11.82
N ASN A 48 -23.15 6.34 11.37
CA ASN A 48 -24.00 7.15 12.27
C ASN A 48 -25.01 6.31 13.06
N ASP A 49 -25.32 5.08 12.64
CA ASP A 49 -26.28 4.21 13.33
C ASP A 49 -25.66 3.44 14.50
N TYR A 50 -24.32 3.41 14.57
CA TYR A 50 -23.56 2.62 15.53
C TYR A 50 -22.61 3.48 16.37
N LYS A 51 -22.20 2.95 17.53
CA LYS A 51 -20.98 3.40 18.19
C LYS A 51 -19.81 2.63 17.54
N VAL A 52 -18.94 3.36 16.83
CA VAL A 52 -17.87 2.76 16.04
C VAL A 52 -16.56 2.81 16.81
N VAL A 53 -15.89 1.66 16.92
CA VAL A 53 -14.55 1.53 17.51
C VAL A 53 -13.59 1.10 16.40
N LYS A 54 -12.57 1.91 16.14
CA LYS A 54 -11.48 1.61 15.21
C LYS A 54 -10.21 1.35 16.00
N ASP A 55 -9.55 0.23 15.74
CA ASP A 55 -8.31 -0.14 16.43
C ASP A 55 -7.43 -1.00 15.49
N THR A 56 -6.27 -1.40 15.93
CA THR A 56 -5.29 -2.19 15.18
C THR A 56 -4.97 -3.47 15.95
N ILE A 57 -4.85 -4.58 15.23
CA ILE A 57 -4.43 -5.89 15.78
C ILE A 57 -3.04 -5.74 16.40
N ARG A 58 -2.88 -6.12 17.64
CA ARG A 58 -1.59 -6.12 18.36
C ARG A 58 -0.93 -7.49 18.29
N SER A 59 0.36 -7.54 18.55
CA SER A 59 1.06 -8.83 18.68
C SER A 59 0.46 -9.64 19.84
N GLY A 60 0.12 -10.90 19.58
CA GLY A 60 -0.54 -11.78 20.53
C GLY A 60 -2.07 -11.66 20.61
N ASP A 61 -2.69 -10.76 19.83
CA ASP A 61 -4.14 -10.77 19.67
C ASP A 61 -4.60 -11.99 18.88
N THR A 62 -5.70 -12.56 19.31
CA THR A 62 -6.43 -13.62 18.60
C THR A 62 -7.83 -13.14 18.29
N PHE A 63 -8.49 -13.76 17.32
CA PHE A 63 -9.88 -13.42 17.01
C PHE A 63 -10.80 -13.51 18.23
N GLY A 64 -10.63 -14.54 19.06
CA GLY A 64 -11.38 -14.67 20.33
C GLY A 64 -11.16 -13.49 21.28
N LYS A 65 -9.89 -13.08 21.49
CA LYS A 65 -9.57 -11.90 22.33
C LYS A 65 -10.16 -10.59 21.79
N LEU A 66 -10.33 -10.47 20.47
CA LEU A 66 -11.01 -9.29 19.91
C LEU A 66 -12.50 -9.31 20.26
N LEU A 67 -13.15 -10.48 20.22
CA LEU A 67 -14.56 -10.62 20.58
C LEU A 67 -14.80 -10.41 22.09
N GLU A 68 -13.84 -10.72 22.95
CA GLU A 68 -13.91 -10.47 24.38
C GLU A 68 -13.95 -8.98 24.76
N LYS A 69 -13.52 -8.08 23.88
CA LYS A 69 -13.50 -6.63 24.16
C LYS A 69 -14.90 -6.04 24.37
N PHE A 70 -15.92 -6.65 23.78
CA PHE A 70 -17.30 -6.16 23.86
C PHE A 70 -18.28 -7.32 23.97
N PRO A 71 -19.37 -7.17 24.74
CA PRO A 71 -20.37 -8.23 24.87
C PRO A 71 -20.97 -8.58 23.52
N LEU A 72 -21.12 -9.86 23.27
CA LEU A 72 -21.94 -10.41 22.20
C LEU A 72 -23.40 -10.45 22.65
N LYS A 73 -24.34 -10.74 21.73
CA LYS A 73 -25.72 -11.04 22.11
C LYS A 73 -25.75 -12.24 23.06
N ASP A 74 -26.69 -12.24 24.00
CA ASP A 74 -26.81 -13.24 25.11
C ASP A 74 -26.83 -14.70 24.62
N SER A 75 -27.27 -14.95 23.38
CA SER A 75 -27.33 -16.27 22.76
C SER A 75 -26.03 -16.72 22.11
N LEU A 76 -24.98 -15.86 22.02
CA LEU A 76 -23.76 -16.14 21.29
C LEU A 76 -22.58 -16.35 22.24
N ARG A 77 -21.93 -17.51 22.14
CA ARG A 77 -20.64 -17.77 22.78
C ARG A 77 -19.49 -17.59 21.78
N ILE A 78 -18.37 -17.05 22.25
CA ILE A 78 -17.18 -16.81 21.43
C ILE A 78 -16.71 -18.08 20.72
N HIS A 79 -16.78 -19.23 21.39
CA HIS A 79 -16.45 -20.53 20.82
C HIS A 79 -17.33 -20.82 19.59
N ASP A 80 -18.65 -20.67 19.73
CA ASP A 80 -19.62 -20.98 18.66
C ASP A 80 -19.43 -20.03 17.46
N VAL A 81 -19.12 -18.75 17.75
CA VAL A 81 -18.75 -17.77 16.71
C VAL A 81 -17.48 -18.22 15.98
N THR A 82 -16.44 -18.58 16.72
CA THR A 82 -15.14 -18.97 16.15
C THR A 82 -15.27 -20.22 15.28
N GLU A 83 -16.04 -21.20 15.72
CA GLU A 83 -16.31 -22.42 14.95
C GLU A 83 -17.09 -22.11 13.67
N LYS A 84 -18.09 -21.24 13.74
CA LYS A 84 -18.93 -20.91 12.57
C LYS A 84 -18.22 -20.06 11.51
N VAL A 85 -17.24 -19.24 11.92
CA VAL A 85 -16.52 -18.37 10.98
C VAL A 85 -15.30 -19.02 10.31
N LYS A 86 -14.76 -20.11 10.87
CA LYS A 86 -13.50 -20.73 10.45
C LYS A 86 -13.43 -21.15 8.98
N ASP A 87 -14.56 -21.58 8.42
CA ASP A 87 -14.64 -22.06 7.04
C ASP A 87 -14.59 -20.91 6.01
N SER A 88 -15.09 -19.72 6.40
CA SER A 88 -15.15 -18.56 5.53
C SER A 88 -14.10 -17.49 5.85
N PHE A 89 -13.59 -17.51 7.09
CA PHE A 89 -12.58 -16.58 7.57
C PHE A 89 -11.51 -17.33 8.39
N ASN A 90 -10.30 -17.39 7.87
CA ASN A 90 -9.22 -18.02 8.58
C ASN A 90 -8.76 -17.15 9.76
N VAL A 91 -9.44 -17.31 10.90
CA VAL A 91 -9.20 -16.58 12.15
C VAL A 91 -7.74 -16.64 12.66
N ARG A 92 -6.98 -17.67 12.23
CA ARG A 92 -5.54 -17.82 12.55
C ARG A 92 -4.64 -16.94 11.70
N ARG A 93 -5.18 -16.33 10.65
CA ARG A 93 -4.44 -15.46 9.71
C ARG A 93 -4.60 -13.97 9.98
N ILE A 94 -5.30 -13.59 11.08
CA ILE A 94 -5.27 -12.18 11.48
C ILE A 94 -3.83 -11.79 11.80
N LYS A 95 -3.41 -10.62 11.31
CA LYS A 95 -2.01 -10.18 11.39
C LYS A 95 -1.89 -8.94 12.26
N ALA A 96 -0.89 -8.91 13.15
CA ALA A 96 -0.53 -7.70 13.86
C ALA A 96 -0.27 -6.53 12.89
N GLY A 97 -0.67 -5.33 13.27
CA GLY A 97 -0.58 -4.12 12.45
C GLY A 97 -1.74 -3.91 11.48
N LYS A 98 -2.67 -4.86 11.33
CA LYS A 98 -3.86 -4.70 10.49
C LYS A 98 -4.99 -4.00 11.26
N PRO A 99 -5.65 -3.01 10.65
CA PRO A 99 -6.77 -2.32 11.28
C PRO A 99 -8.03 -3.19 11.30
N TYR A 100 -8.87 -2.95 12.29
CA TYR A 100 -10.21 -3.48 12.36
C TYR A 100 -11.19 -2.44 12.89
N ILE A 101 -12.47 -2.66 12.59
CA ILE A 101 -13.57 -1.77 12.99
C ILE A 101 -14.64 -2.63 13.68
N MET A 102 -15.11 -2.19 14.84
CA MET A 102 -16.23 -2.79 15.54
C MET A 102 -17.42 -1.83 15.53
N PHE A 103 -18.58 -2.34 15.18
CA PHE A 103 -19.85 -1.65 15.19
C PHE A 103 -20.65 -2.11 16.40
N LEU A 104 -20.88 -1.22 17.34
CA LEU A 104 -21.58 -1.49 18.60
C LEU A 104 -22.96 -0.87 18.58
N ASP A 105 -23.95 -1.53 19.20
CA ASP A 105 -25.31 -1.02 19.35
C ASP A 105 -25.30 0.27 20.19
N LYS A 106 -26.02 1.28 19.76
CA LYS A 106 -26.22 2.52 20.51
C LYS A 106 -27.25 2.41 21.63
N LYS A 107 -28.22 1.49 21.47
CA LYS A 107 -29.34 1.32 22.40
C LYS A 107 -29.02 0.32 23.52
N LYS A 108 -28.38 -0.81 23.13
CA LYS A 108 -27.88 -1.80 24.07
C LYS A 108 -26.39 -1.56 24.29
N PRO A 109 -25.99 -0.99 25.47
CA PRO A 109 -24.67 -0.44 25.60
C PRO A 109 -23.56 -1.47 25.25
N ASN A 110 -22.81 -1.09 24.23
CA ASN A 110 -21.61 -1.77 23.75
C ASN A 110 -21.79 -3.20 23.18
N THR A 111 -23.02 -3.67 22.89
CA THR A 111 -23.20 -4.99 22.27
C THR A 111 -22.66 -4.99 20.85
N LEU A 112 -21.74 -5.90 20.55
CA LEU A 112 -21.10 -6.04 19.23
C LEU A 112 -22.13 -6.47 18.18
N GLN A 113 -22.27 -5.68 17.12
CA GLN A 113 -23.16 -5.93 16.00
C GLN A 113 -22.42 -6.42 14.77
N ALA A 114 -21.21 -5.93 14.52
CA ALA A 114 -20.36 -6.40 13.44
C ALA A 114 -18.88 -6.09 13.72
N LEU A 115 -18.01 -6.92 13.12
CA LEU A 115 -16.58 -6.72 13.08
C LEU A 115 -16.12 -6.68 11.63
N VAL A 116 -15.37 -5.67 11.24
CA VAL A 116 -14.72 -5.56 9.93
C VAL A 116 -13.22 -5.66 10.14
N TYR A 117 -12.61 -6.69 9.57
CA TYR A 117 -11.16 -6.88 9.53
C TYR A 117 -10.64 -6.41 8.17
N ILE A 118 -9.71 -5.47 8.15
CA ILE A 118 -9.15 -4.88 6.93
C ILE A 118 -7.84 -5.61 6.59
N GLU A 119 -7.89 -6.47 5.57
CA GLU A 119 -6.76 -7.31 5.17
C GLU A 119 -5.68 -6.50 4.45
N ASP A 120 -6.13 -5.62 3.55
CA ASP A 120 -5.27 -4.69 2.80
C ASP A 120 -6.07 -3.45 2.36
N ARG A 121 -5.58 -2.70 1.40
CA ARG A 121 -6.26 -1.49 0.91
C ARG A 121 -7.59 -1.77 0.24
N ILE A 122 -7.76 -2.97 -0.33
CA ILE A 122 -8.93 -3.38 -1.13
C ILE A 122 -9.76 -4.41 -0.36
N ASN A 123 -9.12 -5.44 0.18
CA ASN A 123 -9.78 -6.61 0.74
C ASN A 123 -10.13 -6.40 2.21
N TYR A 124 -11.33 -6.80 2.58
CA TYR A 124 -11.80 -6.81 3.97
C TYR A 124 -12.81 -7.92 4.21
N THR A 125 -12.84 -8.41 5.44
CA THR A 125 -13.81 -9.40 5.90
C THR A 125 -14.77 -8.75 6.87
N VAL A 126 -16.06 -8.96 6.65
CA VAL A 126 -17.15 -8.55 7.55
C VAL A 126 -17.66 -9.78 8.29
N VAL A 127 -17.68 -9.74 9.62
CA VAL A 127 -18.38 -10.69 10.47
C VAL A 127 -19.55 -9.96 11.08
N ASP A 128 -20.77 -10.33 10.66
CA ASP A 128 -22.03 -9.72 11.08
C ASP A 128 -22.71 -10.58 12.14
N PHE A 129 -23.14 -9.95 13.25
CA PHE A 129 -23.78 -10.62 14.40
C PHE A 129 -25.23 -10.17 14.61
N ARG A 130 -25.80 -9.34 13.71
CA ARG A 130 -27.10 -8.70 13.92
C ARG A 130 -28.26 -9.69 14.01
N ASP A 131 -28.40 -10.55 13.04
CA ASP A 131 -29.47 -11.55 12.98
C ASP A 131 -28.94 -12.97 13.15
N SER A 132 -27.94 -13.32 12.39
CA SER A 132 -27.19 -14.57 12.48
C SER A 132 -25.71 -14.27 12.22
N ILE A 133 -24.83 -15.22 12.58
CA ILE A 133 -23.40 -15.05 12.29
C ILE A 133 -23.19 -15.26 10.78
N VAL A 134 -22.91 -14.17 10.08
CA VAL A 134 -22.62 -14.17 8.63
C VAL A 134 -21.23 -13.63 8.39
N VAL A 135 -20.42 -14.36 7.62
CA VAL A 135 -19.10 -13.93 7.19
C VAL A 135 -19.13 -13.59 5.70
N SER A 136 -18.62 -12.44 5.35
CA SER A 136 -18.52 -11.98 3.98
C SER A 136 -17.13 -11.43 3.69
N ASN A 137 -16.41 -12.08 2.78
CA ASN A 137 -15.17 -11.54 2.22
C ASN A 137 -15.53 -10.59 1.09
N LYS A 138 -15.14 -9.35 1.21
CA LYS A 138 -15.54 -8.27 0.31
C LYS A 138 -14.32 -7.49 -0.20
N GLN A 139 -14.54 -6.80 -1.30
CA GLN A 139 -13.55 -5.89 -1.89
C GLN A 139 -14.16 -4.52 -2.06
N LYS A 140 -13.35 -3.48 -1.85
CA LYS A 140 -13.73 -2.11 -2.24
C LYS A 140 -13.84 -2.04 -3.77
N PRO A 141 -14.79 -1.29 -4.33
CA PRO A 141 -14.85 -1.06 -5.77
C PRO A 141 -13.53 -0.45 -6.25
N THR A 142 -13.01 -0.97 -7.34
CA THR A 142 -11.77 -0.47 -7.93
C THR A 142 -11.92 -0.26 -9.42
N THR A 143 -11.18 0.72 -9.94
CA THR A 143 -11.05 0.97 -11.38
C THR A 143 -9.63 0.75 -11.84
N LEU A 144 -9.46 0.35 -13.09
CA LEU A 144 -8.16 0.21 -13.73
C LEU A 144 -7.95 1.37 -14.71
N ARG A 145 -6.76 1.97 -14.66
CA ARG A 145 -6.34 3.01 -15.60
C ARG A 145 -5.10 2.56 -16.33
N ARG A 146 -5.19 2.54 -17.64
CA ARG A 146 -4.06 2.24 -18.51
C ARG A 146 -3.14 3.45 -18.59
N ARG A 147 -1.83 3.23 -18.39
CA ARG A 147 -0.79 4.27 -18.45
C ARG A 147 0.43 3.74 -19.18
N VAL A 148 1.03 4.60 -20.00
CA VAL A 148 2.34 4.35 -20.61
C VAL A 148 3.37 5.16 -19.85
N VAL A 149 4.46 4.51 -19.45
CA VAL A 149 5.61 5.15 -18.80
C VAL A 149 6.85 4.85 -19.65
N ALA A 150 7.52 5.88 -20.09
CA ALA A 150 8.75 5.74 -20.86
C ALA A 150 9.78 6.77 -20.37
N ALA A 151 11.03 6.34 -20.22
CA ALA A 151 12.11 7.24 -19.82
C ALA A 151 13.47 6.69 -20.22
N GLU A 152 14.45 7.61 -20.25
CA GLU A 152 15.87 7.30 -20.29
C GLU A 152 16.43 7.24 -18.87
N ILE A 153 17.28 6.28 -18.60
CA ILE A 153 17.88 6.07 -17.29
C ILE A 153 19.08 7.01 -17.13
N HIS A 154 19.02 7.84 -16.10
CA HIS A 154 20.13 8.76 -15.77
C HIS A 154 20.92 8.31 -14.52
N GLY A 155 20.34 7.50 -13.68
CA GLY A 155 20.92 6.94 -12.46
C GLY A 155 20.49 5.48 -12.30
N SER A 156 19.52 5.21 -11.42
CA SER A 156 18.93 3.88 -11.26
C SER A 156 17.56 3.79 -11.94
N LEU A 157 17.13 2.56 -12.27
CA LEU A 157 15.78 2.30 -12.77
C LEU A 157 14.72 2.75 -11.75
N SER A 158 14.95 2.46 -10.47
CA SER A 158 14.02 2.82 -9.37
C SER A 158 13.84 4.34 -9.24
N GLU A 159 14.93 5.09 -9.31
CA GLU A 159 14.92 6.56 -9.28
C GLU A 159 14.19 7.13 -10.51
N THR A 160 14.50 6.61 -11.69
CA THR A 160 13.87 7.05 -12.94
C THR A 160 12.35 6.82 -12.91
N LEU A 161 11.89 5.67 -12.41
CA LEU A 161 10.47 5.37 -12.25
C LEU A 161 9.81 6.27 -11.19
N SER A 162 10.49 6.51 -10.07
CA SER A 162 10.01 7.42 -9.03
C SER A 162 9.82 8.84 -9.57
N ASN A 163 10.76 9.34 -10.37
CA ASN A 163 10.68 10.66 -11.03
C ASN A 163 9.54 10.70 -12.06
N ALA A 164 9.21 9.57 -12.69
CA ALA A 164 8.04 9.42 -13.55
C ALA A 164 6.71 9.26 -12.78
N GLY A 165 6.73 9.36 -11.45
CA GLY A 165 5.55 9.26 -10.59
C GLY A 165 4.97 7.84 -10.52
N VAL A 166 5.82 6.82 -10.61
CA VAL A 166 5.42 5.41 -10.52
C VAL A 166 6.07 4.76 -9.29
N SER A 167 5.36 3.83 -8.66
CA SER A 167 5.87 3.16 -7.46
C SER A 167 7.12 2.32 -7.74
N ALA A 168 8.02 2.23 -6.75
CA ALA A 168 9.20 1.37 -6.79
C ALA A 168 8.87 -0.12 -7.04
N GLY A 169 7.64 -0.56 -6.75
CA GLY A 169 7.18 -1.91 -7.05
C GLY A 169 7.23 -2.26 -8.54
N LEU A 170 7.08 -1.27 -9.45
CA LEU A 170 7.23 -1.50 -10.89
C LEU A 170 8.68 -1.84 -11.25
N ALA A 171 9.67 -1.23 -10.60
CA ALA A 171 11.07 -1.56 -10.83
C ALA A 171 11.36 -3.05 -10.56
N ASN A 172 10.81 -3.58 -9.46
CA ASN A 172 10.93 -5.00 -9.14
C ASN A 172 10.20 -5.90 -10.16
N LYS A 173 9.03 -5.49 -10.65
CA LYS A 173 8.30 -6.22 -11.70
C LYS A 173 9.13 -6.27 -12.99
N LEU A 174 9.68 -5.14 -13.43
CA LEU A 174 10.54 -5.06 -14.63
C LEU A 174 11.84 -5.86 -14.44
N ALA A 175 12.48 -5.76 -13.28
CA ALA A 175 13.66 -6.55 -12.96
C ALA A 175 13.39 -8.06 -13.05
N ASN A 176 12.24 -8.53 -12.58
CA ASN A 176 11.85 -9.94 -12.69
C ASN A 176 11.57 -10.38 -14.14
N ILE A 177 10.93 -9.52 -14.95
CA ILE A 177 10.66 -9.81 -16.37
C ILE A 177 11.96 -10.01 -17.14
N TYR A 178 12.93 -9.12 -16.94
CA TYR A 178 14.19 -9.13 -17.67
C TYR A 178 15.34 -9.84 -16.95
N ALA A 179 15.09 -10.52 -15.82
CA ALA A 179 16.11 -11.14 -14.96
C ALA A 179 17.06 -12.07 -15.69
N TYR A 180 16.61 -12.70 -16.76
CA TYR A 180 17.40 -13.64 -17.58
C TYR A 180 18.10 -12.96 -18.75
N THR A 181 17.66 -11.77 -19.15
CA THR A 181 18.12 -11.09 -20.38
C THR A 181 18.96 -9.86 -20.09
N VAL A 182 18.70 -9.16 -18.98
CA VAL A 182 19.37 -7.92 -18.58
C VAL A 182 20.04 -8.11 -17.21
N ASP A 183 21.30 -7.72 -17.12
CA ASP A 183 21.99 -7.60 -15.85
C ASP A 183 21.74 -6.19 -15.29
N PHE A 184 20.75 -6.08 -14.40
CA PHE A 184 20.33 -4.79 -13.81
C PHE A 184 21.44 -4.09 -13.00
N PHE A 185 22.50 -4.80 -12.63
CA PHE A 185 23.67 -4.19 -11.97
C PHE A 185 24.62 -3.52 -12.97
N LYS A 186 24.38 -3.72 -14.27
CA LYS A 186 25.16 -3.11 -15.36
C LYS A 186 24.34 -2.10 -16.18
N ILE A 187 23.18 -1.69 -15.66
CA ILE A 187 22.40 -0.61 -16.24
C ILE A 187 23.25 0.65 -16.30
N GLN A 188 23.18 1.35 -17.41
CA GLN A 188 23.98 2.52 -17.70
C GLN A 188 23.09 3.73 -17.95
N LYS A 189 23.67 4.90 -17.75
CA LYS A 189 23.07 6.15 -18.24
C LYS A 189 22.90 6.04 -19.75
N GLY A 190 21.72 6.39 -20.25
CA GLY A 190 21.34 6.29 -21.65
C GLY A 190 20.57 5.02 -22.00
N ASP A 191 20.51 4.00 -21.11
CA ASP A 191 19.58 2.89 -21.29
C ASP A 191 18.13 3.43 -21.22
N LYS A 192 17.22 2.79 -21.95
CA LYS A 192 15.84 3.26 -22.09
C LYS A 192 14.84 2.17 -21.73
N PHE A 193 13.70 2.58 -21.25
CA PHE A 193 12.57 1.67 -21.12
C PHE A 193 11.26 2.35 -21.50
N ALA A 194 10.31 1.53 -21.89
CA ALA A 194 8.90 1.89 -21.96
C ALA A 194 8.07 0.74 -21.42
N VAL A 195 6.99 1.03 -20.71
CA VAL A 195 6.09 0.03 -20.16
C VAL A 195 4.65 0.53 -20.22
N THR A 196 3.76 -0.33 -20.66
CA THR A 196 2.31 -0.13 -20.58
C THR A 196 1.79 -0.90 -19.38
N ILE A 197 1.19 -0.20 -18.45
CA ILE A 197 0.71 -0.72 -17.17
C ILE A 197 -0.78 -0.46 -16.99
N ASN A 198 -1.44 -1.30 -16.22
CA ASN A 198 -2.74 -1.03 -15.64
C ASN A 198 -2.56 -0.70 -14.16
N GLU A 199 -2.91 0.50 -13.77
CA GLU A 199 -2.89 1.00 -12.41
C GLU A 199 -4.27 0.83 -11.77
N ARG A 200 -4.32 0.33 -10.54
CA ARG A 200 -5.55 0.14 -9.78
C ARG A 200 -5.81 1.31 -8.86
N TYR A 201 -7.05 1.80 -8.85
CA TYR A 201 -7.52 2.88 -8.00
C TYR A 201 -8.76 2.46 -7.23
N ILE A 202 -8.92 2.94 -5.98
CA ILE A 202 -10.16 2.89 -5.20
C ILE A 202 -10.84 4.26 -5.36
N ASP A 203 -12.16 4.24 -5.59
CA ASP A 203 -12.98 5.46 -5.75
C ASP A 203 -12.36 6.48 -6.72
N ASP A 204 -11.76 5.99 -7.81
CA ASP A 204 -11.12 6.75 -8.88
C ASP A 204 -9.99 7.72 -8.44
N SER A 205 -9.68 7.80 -7.17
CA SER A 205 -8.74 8.79 -6.62
C SER A 205 -7.57 8.17 -5.86
N ILE A 206 -7.79 7.08 -5.17
CA ILE A 206 -6.78 6.48 -4.28
C ILE A 206 -5.97 5.44 -5.04
N TYR A 207 -4.75 5.77 -5.39
CA TYR A 207 -3.82 4.85 -6.04
C TYR A 207 -3.46 3.66 -5.14
N VAL A 208 -3.65 2.45 -5.64
CA VAL A 208 -3.34 1.19 -4.94
C VAL A 208 -2.02 0.60 -5.39
N GLY A 209 -1.75 0.61 -6.69
CA GLY A 209 -0.53 0.04 -7.27
C GLY A 209 -0.68 -0.36 -8.73
N VAL A 210 0.40 -0.90 -9.28
CA VAL A 210 0.40 -1.49 -10.62
C VAL A 210 -0.20 -2.90 -10.55
N GLU A 211 -1.33 -3.09 -11.19
CA GLU A 211 -2.03 -4.38 -11.29
C GLU A 211 -1.32 -5.31 -12.25
N SER A 212 -1.19 -4.91 -13.50
CA SER A 212 -0.60 -5.71 -14.58
C SER A 212 0.31 -4.88 -15.48
N ILE A 213 1.16 -5.57 -16.21
CA ILE A 213 1.97 -5.03 -17.31
C ILE A 213 1.41 -5.64 -18.58
N GLU A 214 1.03 -4.80 -19.56
CA GLU A 214 0.52 -5.25 -20.86
C GLU A 214 1.64 -5.46 -21.87
N ALA A 215 2.66 -4.61 -21.82
CA ALA A 215 3.84 -4.70 -22.66
C ALA A 215 4.98 -3.93 -22.02
N SER A 216 6.20 -4.35 -22.25
CA SER A 216 7.36 -3.57 -21.88
C SER A 216 8.48 -3.67 -22.93
N TYR A 217 9.29 -2.63 -22.94
CA TYR A 217 10.46 -2.49 -23.78
C TYR A 217 11.62 -2.05 -22.91
N PHE A 218 12.76 -2.66 -23.10
CA PHE A 218 14.00 -2.29 -22.43
C PHE A 218 15.14 -2.25 -23.44
N GLU A 219 15.88 -1.15 -23.46
CA GLU A 219 17.09 -1.00 -24.28
C GLU A 219 18.30 -0.91 -23.36
N HIS A 220 19.17 -1.88 -23.45
CA HIS A 220 20.41 -1.95 -22.69
C HIS A 220 21.60 -2.09 -23.64
N LYS A 221 22.52 -1.13 -23.60
CA LYS A 221 23.70 -1.10 -24.49
C LYS A 221 23.34 -1.21 -25.97
N GLY A 222 22.28 -0.52 -26.38
CA GLY A 222 21.77 -0.55 -27.75
C GLY A 222 21.00 -1.80 -28.15
N LYS A 223 20.93 -2.82 -27.27
CA LYS A 223 20.12 -4.01 -27.50
C LYS A 223 18.70 -3.78 -27.04
N LYS A 224 17.76 -3.90 -27.96
CA LYS A 224 16.32 -3.77 -27.70
C LYS A 224 15.74 -5.13 -27.29
N ILE A 225 14.93 -5.15 -26.24
CA ILE A 225 14.30 -6.35 -25.68
C ILE A 225 12.84 -5.99 -25.39
N PHE A 226 11.94 -6.61 -26.12
CA PHE A 226 10.49 -6.48 -25.90
C PHE A 226 10.01 -7.59 -24.96
N ALA A 227 8.93 -7.35 -24.23
CA ALA A 227 8.33 -8.32 -23.33
C ALA A 227 6.81 -8.16 -23.34
N PHE A 228 6.14 -9.22 -23.76
CA PHE A 228 4.69 -9.33 -23.82
C PHE A 228 4.24 -10.45 -22.90
N PRO A 229 3.30 -10.19 -21.96
CA PRO A 229 2.76 -11.23 -21.09
C PRO A 229 1.83 -12.17 -21.88
N TYR A 230 1.97 -13.46 -21.66
CA TYR A 230 1.11 -14.46 -22.27
C TYR A 230 1.01 -15.72 -21.41
N LYS A 231 -0.16 -16.36 -21.42
CA LYS A 231 -0.40 -17.67 -20.82
C LYS A 231 -0.50 -18.72 -21.90
N LEU A 232 0.38 -19.71 -21.85
CA LEU A 232 0.33 -20.83 -22.78
C LEU A 232 -0.82 -21.79 -22.49
N SER A 233 -1.36 -21.78 -21.27
CA SER A 233 -2.45 -22.65 -20.82
C SER A 233 -3.33 -21.91 -19.82
N GLU A 234 -4.64 -22.19 -19.83
CA GLU A 234 -5.59 -21.65 -18.85
C GLU A 234 -5.28 -22.08 -17.42
N ASN A 235 -4.66 -23.24 -17.23
CA ASN A 235 -4.23 -23.75 -15.94
C ASN A 235 -2.97 -23.05 -15.40
N GLN A 236 -2.31 -22.22 -16.20
CA GLN A 236 -1.13 -21.47 -15.76
C GLN A 236 -1.54 -20.35 -14.81
N LYS A 237 -1.02 -20.42 -13.58
CA LYS A 237 -1.37 -19.46 -12.52
C LYS A 237 -0.91 -18.02 -12.83
N TYR A 238 0.25 -17.87 -13.46
CA TYR A 238 0.86 -16.58 -13.79
C TYR A 238 1.21 -16.53 -15.27
N GLU A 239 1.22 -15.32 -15.84
CA GLU A 239 1.71 -15.07 -17.19
C GLU A 239 3.24 -15.18 -17.22
N ASP A 240 3.76 -15.73 -18.32
CA ASP A 240 5.17 -15.62 -18.68
C ASP A 240 5.35 -14.53 -19.73
N PHE A 241 6.58 -14.06 -19.91
CA PHE A 241 6.88 -13.00 -20.85
C PHE A 241 7.65 -13.53 -22.05
N TYR A 242 7.27 -13.05 -23.23
CA TYR A 242 7.79 -13.46 -24.52
C TYR A 242 8.26 -12.24 -25.32
N ASP A 243 9.28 -12.42 -26.16
CA ASP A 243 9.73 -11.39 -27.10
C ASP A 243 8.76 -11.25 -28.29
N GLU A 244 9.09 -10.35 -29.21
CA GLU A 244 8.31 -10.08 -30.43
C GLU A 244 8.21 -11.29 -31.39
N ASN A 245 9.04 -12.29 -31.21
CA ASN A 245 9.05 -13.53 -32.00
C ASN A 245 8.36 -14.70 -31.27
N GLY A 246 7.78 -14.45 -30.10
CA GLY A 246 7.15 -15.47 -29.28
C GLY A 246 8.14 -16.34 -28.51
N LYS A 247 9.41 -15.97 -28.43
CA LYS A 247 10.40 -16.67 -27.64
C LYS A 247 10.31 -16.22 -26.18
N GLY A 248 10.21 -17.16 -25.25
CA GLY A 248 10.18 -16.88 -23.82
C GLY A 248 11.43 -16.13 -23.36
N LEU A 249 11.24 -15.09 -22.56
CA LEU A 249 12.34 -14.31 -21.96
C LEU A 249 13.07 -15.08 -20.86
N LYS A 250 12.42 -16.04 -20.23
CA LYS A 250 13.07 -16.95 -19.29
C LYS A 250 14.08 -17.82 -20.04
N SER A 251 15.34 -17.70 -19.67
CA SER A 251 16.40 -18.57 -20.16
C SER A 251 16.73 -19.65 -19.10
N MET A 252 17.59 -20.61 -19.46
CA MET A 252 17.96 -21.69 -18.57
C MET A 252 18.58 -21.21 -17.25
N PHE A 253 19.27 -20.06 -17.25
CA PHE A 253 19.93 -19.53 -16.06
C PHE A 253 19.62 -18.06 -15.82
N LEU A 254 19.34 -17.71 -14.56
CA LEU A 254 19.32 -16.32 -14.11
C LEU A 254 20.70 -15.67 -14.29
N LYS A 255 20.72 -14.39 -14.60
CA LYS A 255 21.98 -13.62 -14.69
C LYS A 255 22.65 -13.43 -13.34
N ALA A 256 21.90 -13.46 -12.24
CA ALA A 256 22.42 -13.36 -10.88
C ALA A 256 21.50 -14.10 -9.89
N PRO A 257 22.06 -14.75 -8.84
CA PRO A 257 21.29 -15.50 -7.84
C PRO A 257 20.61 -14.63 -6.79
N LEU A 258 20.84 -13.31 -6.80
CA LEU A 258 20.39 -12.34 -5.82
C LEU A 258 19.80 -11.11 -6.52
N ASP A 259 18.75 -10.52 -5.93
CA ASP A 259 18.15 -9.28 -6.44
C ASP A 259 19.01 -8.04 -6.10
N TYR A 260 19.69 -8.08 -4.95
CA TYR A 260 20.57 -7.00 -4.49
C TYR A 260 21.89 -7.62 -3.98
N PHE A 261 23.02 -7.23 -4.57
CA PHE A 261 24.31 -7.73 -4.18
C PHE A 261 25.46 -6.82 -4.61
N ARG A 262 26.63 -7.06 -4.03
CA ARG A 262 27.92 -6.58 -4.52
C ARG A 262 28.79 -7.79 -4.86
N ILE A 263 29.41 -7.79 -6.02
CA ILE A 263 30.44 -8.80 -6.31
C ILE A 263 31.67 -8.45 -5.47
N SER A 264 31.96 -9.29 -4.48
CA SER A 264 33.12 -9.12 -3.61
C SER A 264 34.38 -9.76 -4.20
N SER A 265 34.24 -10.83 -5.01
CA SER A 265 35.33 -11.45 -5.73
C SER A 265 34.83 -12.10 -7.02
N ARG A 266 35.57 -11.92 -8.11
CA ARG A 266 35.27 -12.53 -9.40
C ARG A 266 36.01 -13.85 -9.59
N PHE A 267 35.52 -14.67 -10.52
CA PHE A 267 36.26 -15.82 -11.03
C PHE A 267 37.66 -15.36 -11.49
N SER A 268 38.69 -16.16 -11.12
CA SER A 268 40.06 -15.91 -11.52
C SER A 268 40.83 -17.22 -11.50
N GLY A 269 41.46 -17.56 -12.62
CA GLY A 269 42.33 -18.76 -12.69
C GLY A 269 43.56 -18.68 -11.77
N LYS A 270 43.99 -17.46 -11.40
CA LYS A 270 45.13 -17.21 -10.52
C LYS A 270 44.96 -15.89 -9.81
N ARG A 271 44.74 -15.89 -8.48
CA ARG A 271 44.72 -14.67 -7.64
C ARG A 271 45.57 -14.88 -6.39
N PHE A 272 46.12 -13.84 -5.86
CA PHE A 272 46.75 -13.87 -4.55
C PHE A 272 45.72 -14.02 -3.45
N HIS A 273 45.86 -15.04 -2.61
CA HIS A 273 44.98 -15.30 -1.48
C HIS A 273 45.57 -14.67 -0.21
N PRO A 274 45.01 -13.57 0.32
CA PRO A 274 45.64 -12.77 1.36
C PRO A 274 45.86 -13.54 2.68
N VAL A 275 44.95 -14.46 3.03
CA VAL A 275 45.04 -15.27 4.25
C VAL A 275 46.06 -16.43 4.09
N GLN A 276 46.09 -17.04 2.94
CA GLN A 276 47.01 -18.18 2.67
C GLN A 276 48.35 -17.74 2.08
N MET A 277 48.52 -16.43 1.82
CA MET A 277 49.74 -15.81 1.28
C MET A 277 50.32 -16.52 0.05
N ARG A 278 49.46 -17.07 -0.81
CA ARG A 278 49.83 -17.80 -2.04
C ARG A 278 48.87 -17.54 -3.17
N PHE A 279 49.31 -17.77 -4.38
CA PHE A 279 48.44 -17.74 -5.56
C PHE A 279 47.58 -18.99 -5.61
N LYS A 280 46.25 -18.78 -5.81
CA LYS A 280 45.24 -19.84 -5.89
C LYS A 280 44.16 -19.45 -6.90
N ALA A 281 43.60 -20.44 -7.59
CA ALA A 281 42.44 -20.26 -8.41
C ALA A 281 41.18 -19.91 -7.52
N HIS A 282 40.36 -19.05 -8.01
CA HIS A 282 39.03 -18.76 -7.49
C HIS A 282 38.00 -19.20 -8.51
N ASN A 283 37.46 -20.40 -8.35
CA ASN A 283 36.61 -21.07 -9.33
C ASN A 283 35.15 -20.62 -9.32
N GLY A 284 34.84 -19.50 -8.66
CA GLY A 284 33.49 -18.94 -8.57
C GLY A 284 33.49 -17.43 -8.54
N THR A 285 32.30 -16.88 -8.42
CA THR A 285 32.05 -15.46 -8.13
C THR A 285 31.41 -15.34 -6.76
N ASP A 286 32.02 -14.55 -5.88
CA ASP A 286 31.48 -14.30 -4.54
C ASP A 286 30.54 -13.07 -4.58
N TYR A 287 29.32 -13.26 -4.08
CA TYR A 287 28.31 -12.24 -3.95
C TYR A 287 28.18 -11.86 -2.47
N ALA A 288 28.26 -10.59 -2.16
CA ALA A 288 28.02 -10.06 -0.82
C ALA A 288 26.70 -9.29 -0.81
N ALA A 289 25.83 -9.60 0.15
CA ALA A 289 24.53 -8.97 0.35
C ALA A 289 24.25 -8.83 1.86
N PRO A 290 23.31 -7.97 2.29
CA PRO A 290 22.86 -7.90 3.68
C PRO A 290 22.39 -9.26 4.20
N HIS A 291 22.55 -9.50 5.49
CA HIS A 291 22.04 -10.70 6.14
C HIS A 291 20.52 -10.83 5.93
N GLY A 292 20.04 -12.06 5.61
CA GLY A 292 18.62 -12.31 5.33
C GLY A 292 18.20 -12.05 3.88
N THR A 293 19.11 -11.62 2.98
CA THR A 293 18.80 -11.49 1.55
C THR A 293 18.45 -12.86 0.96
N PRO A 294 17.27 -13.03 0.32
CA PRO A 294 16.90 -14.29 -0.31
C PRO A 294 17.85 -14.68 -1.45
N ILE A 295 18.30 -15.92 -1.47
CA ILE A 295 19.10 -16.48 -2.56
C ILE A 295 18.14 -17.26 -3.48
N LYS A 296 18.21 -16.98 -4.77
CA LYS A 296 17.44 -17.68 -5.81
C LYS A 296 18.28 -18.75 -6.48
N THR A 297 17.70 -19.92 -6.75
CA THR A 297 18.30 -20.87 -7.67
C THR A 297 18.38 -20.23 -9.05
N THR A 298 19.53 -20.36 -9.72
CA THR A 298 19.73 -19.75 -11.04
C THR A 298 19.06 -20.55 -12.15
N ALA A 299 18.66 -21.79 -11.87
CA ALA A 299 17.90 -22.67 -12.75
C ALA A 299 16.99 -23.58 -11.93
N SER A 300 16.05 -24.25 -12.63
CA SER A 300 15.30 -25.36 -12.07
C SER A 300 16.24 -26.55 -11.85
N GLY A 301 16.17 -27.18 -10.70
CA GLY A 301 16.92 -28.36 -10.31
C GLY A 301 16.06 -29.34 -9.56
#